data_75f3153c28cbf8d3991e659a19ea562c
#
_entry.id   75f3153c28cbf8d3991e659a19ea562c
#
_cell.length_a   1.000
_cell.length_b   1.000
_cell.length_c   1.000
_cell.angle_alpha   90.00
_cell.angle_beta   90.00
_cell.angle_gamma   90.00
#
_symmetry.space_group_name_H-M   'P 1'
#
loop_
_entity.id
_entity.type
_entity.pdbx_description
1 polymer ?
#
loop_
_entity_poly.entity_id
_entity_poly.type
_entity_poly.pdbx_seq_one_letter_code
_entity_poly.pdbx_strand_id
1 'polypeptide(L)'
;MSSMSIGFLNDDTCWCRGRIDELSDYEYTEVQDLDEGFKLLQSNDLDAVVIPARALHGRQIEMVSSGLSVAGAVNQHRPFHVVVADDRLSHLPRSAIIISGSKIVRRQLRRFRRDLRVLSPTAWSGIQDIPLPKDGVVSWLEDMRQNGVIDAYTMPRESFDRLGLKARRFALWPDPKEAGGLFFLPPMYSDLPIVIT
;
A
#
# COMPACT_ATOMS: atom_id res chain seq x y z
N MET A 1 12.05 35.09 -0.48
CA MET A 1 12.31 33.73 0.06
C MET A 1 12.04 32.81 -1.10
N SER A 2 13.01 32.01 -1.55
CA SER A 2 12.76 31.02 -2.59
C SER A 2 11.84 29.95 -1.99
N SER A 3 10.72 29.63 -2.66
CA SER A 3 9.87 28.49 -2.29
C SER A 3 10.70 27.21 -2.48
N MET A 4 10.58 26.28 -1.54
CA MET A 4 11.23 24.98 -1.63
C MET A 4 10.48 24.12 -2.64
N SER A 5 11.17 23.45 -3.55
CA SER A 5 10.57 22.56 -4.55
C SER A 5 10.64 21.10 -4.10
N ILE A 6 9.49 20.44 -3.99
CA ILE A 6 9.38 19.07 -3.48
C ILE A 6 8.75 18.15 -4.52
N GLY A 7 9.43 17.06 -4.84
CA GLY A 7 8.89 15.97 -5.65
C GLY A 7 8.13 14.94 -4.82
N PHE A 8 7.10 14.32 -5.39
CA PHE A 8 6.34 13.24 -4.76
C PHE A 8 6.22 12.03 -5.65
N LEU A 9 6.65 10.90 -5.14
CA LEU A 9 6.32 9.59 -5.69
C LEU A 9 5.19 8.98 -4.88
N ASN A 10 4.08 8.68 -5.54
CA ASN A 10 2.95 8.00 -4.92
C ASN A 10 2.91 6.52 -5.35
N ASP A 11 2.54 5.64 -4.44
CA ASP A 11 2.23 4.25 -4.76
C ASP A 11 0.92 3.80 -4.10
N ASP A 12 0.49 2.58 -4.39
CA ASP A 12 -0.75 2.02 -3.84
C ASP A 12 -0.73 1.84 -2.32
N THR A 13 0.43 1.95 -1.69
CA THR A 13 0.61 1.70 -0.24
C THR A 13 0.88 2.96 0.57
N CYS A 14 1.25 4.06 -0.09
CA CYS A 14 1.56 5.31 0.55
C CYS A 14 1.24 6.49 -0.36
N TRP A 15 0.40 7.38 0.12
CA TRP A 15 0.09 8.63 -0.55
C TRP A 15 0.96 9.75 0.03
N CYS A 16 2.17 9.87 -0.48
CA CYS A 16 3.19 10.79 0.04
C CYS A 16 2.71 12.25 0.02
N ARG A 17 2.08 12.69 -1.06
CA ARG A 17 1.55 14.06 -1.20
C ARG A 17 0.59 14.41 -0.06
N GLY A 18 -0.43 13.61 0.18
CA GLY A 18 -1.43 13.88 1.22
C GLY A 18 -0.90 13.86 2.66
N ARG A 19 0.38 13.49 2.83
CA ARG A 19 1.04 13.49 4.15
C ARG A 19 1.79 14.79 4.43
N ILE A 20 1.96 15.64 3.42
CA ILE A 20 2.73 16.88 3.46
C ILE A 20 1.86 18.08 3.08
N ASP A 21 0.63 17.88 2.61
CA ASP A 21 -0.33 18.96 2.29
C ASP A 21 -0.61 19.92 3.47
N GLU A 22 -0.20 19.54 4.70
CA GLU A 22 -0.28 20.40 5.89
C GLU A 22 0.86 21.45 5.95
N LEU A 23 1.86 21.35 5.07
CA LEU A 23 2.98 22.30 5.00
C LEU A 23 2.66 23.33 3.91
N SER A 24 2.26 24.53 4.30
CA SER A 24 2.02 25.66 3.39
C SER A 24 3.35 26.29 3.00
N ASP A 25 3.65 26.51 1.73
CA ASP A 25 4.77 27.27 1.15
C ASP A 25 5.77 26.44 0.31
N TYR A 26 5.31 25.35 -0.34
CA TYR A 26 6.16 24.55 -1.22
C TYR A 26 5.56 24.46 -2.64
N GLU A 27 6.42 24.40 -3.62
CA GLU A 27 6.04 24.01 -4.98
C GLU A 27 6.10 22.49 -5.12
N TYR A 28 5.05 21.87 -5.67
CA TYR A 28 4.92 20.42 -5.75
C TYR A 28 5.06 19.92 -7.16
N THR A 29 5.84 18.88 -7.36
CA THR A 29 5.98 18.16 -8.63
C THR A 29 5.71 16.67 -8.41
N GLU A 30 4.85 16.07 -9.23
CA GLU A 30 4.68 14.62 -9.22
C GLU A 30 5.84 13.96 -9.97
N VAL A 31 6.46 12.97 -9.36
CA VAL A 31 7.56 12.19 -9.90
C VAL A 31 7.03 10.82 -10.29
N GLN A 32 7.32 10.37 -11.51
CA GLN A 32 6.76 9.13 -12.05
C GLN A 32 7.40 7.89 -11.44
N ASP A 33 8.71 7.95 -11.21
CA ASP A 33 9.48 6.86 -10.62
C ASP A 33 10.67 7.37 -9.81
N LEU A 34 11.39 6.45 -9.18
CA LEU A 34 12.53 6.78 -8.32
C LEU A 34 13.72 7.32 -9.11
N ASP A 35 13.90 6.89 -10.36
CA ASP A 35 15.01 7.31 -11.22
C ASP A 35 14.86 8.78 -11.62
N GLU A 36 13.65 9.18 -11.97
CA GLU A 36 13.31 10.58 -12.22
C GLU A 36 13.54 11.42 -10.95
N GLY A 37 13.09 10.95 -9.80
CA GLY A 37 13.29 11.63 -8.52
C GLY A 37 14.78 11.88 -8.22
N PHE A 38 15.62 10.87 -8.37
CA PHE A 38 17.07 10.99 -8.15
C PHE A 38 17.71 11.96 -9.15
N LYS A 39 17.32 11.91 -10.41
CA LYS A 39 17.82 12.81 -11.46
C LYS A 39 17.49 14.27 -11.16
N LEU A 40 16.24 14.56 -10.76
CA LEU A 40 15.79 15.92 -10.45
C LEU A 40 16.49 16.47 -9.20
N LEU A 41 16.80 15.64 -8.20
CA LEU A 41 17.62 16.02 -7.04
C LEU A 41 19.07 16.32 -7.45
N GLN A 42 19.68 15.49 -8.29
CA GLN A 42 21.06 15.68 -8.75
C GLN A 42 21.23 16.92 -9.62
N SER A 43 20.19 17.30 -10.41
CA SER A 43 20.20 18.52 -11.23
C SER A 43 19.85 19.78 -10.42
N ASN A 44 19.51 19.65 -9.14
CA ASN A 44 18.98 20.73 -8.29
C ASN A 44 17.66 21.36 -8.82
N ASP A 45 16.89 20.60 -9.59
CA ASP A 45 15.54 21.01 -10.00
C ASP A 45 14.53 20.80 -8.87
N LEU A 46 14.85 19.91 -7.91
CA LEU A 46 14.10 19.71 -6.67
C LEU A 46 15.04 19.81 -5.46
N ASP A 47 14.53 20.38 -4.38
CA ASP A 47 15.24 20.45 -3.09
C ASP A 47 15.08 19.15 -2.27
N ALA A 48 13.96 18.46 -2.45
CA ALA A 48 13.67 17.20 -1.77
C ALA A 48 12.71 16.33 -2.61
N VAL A 49 12.75 15.01 -2.40
CA VAL A 49 11.76 14.09 -2.94
C VAL A 49 11.19 13.24 -1.80
N VAL A 50 9.87 13.16 -1.73
CA VAL A 50 9.17 12.32 -0.75
C VAL A 50 8.66 11.07 -1.45
N ILE A 51 9.13 9.94 -0.96
CA ILE A 51 8.82 8.64 -1.55
C ILE A 51 8.30 7.65 -0.50
N PRO A 52 7.54 6.63 -0.90
CA PRO A 52 7.29 5.47 -0.04
C PRO A 52 8.62 4.78 0.31
N ALA A 53 8.89 4.54 1.60
CA ALA A 53 10.13 3.86 2.02
C ALA A 53 10.33 2.51 1.33
N ARG A 54 9.24 1.86 0.95
CA ARG A 54 9.26 0.61 0.18
C ARG A 54 9.88 0.77 -1.22
N ALA A 55 9.70 1.92 -1.87
CA ALA A 55 10.27 2.17 -3.19
C ALA A 55 11.81 2.20 -3.17
N LEU A 56 12.40 2.62 -2.04
CA LEU A 56 13.86 2.62 -1.84
C LEU A 56 14.43 1.23 -1.52
N HIS A 57 13.59 0.25 -1.19
CA HIS A 57 14.07 -1.08 -0.78
C HIS A 57 14.88 -1.77 -1.88
N GLY A 58 16.13 -2.11 -1.57
CA GLY A 58 17.09 -2.69 -2.52
C GLY A 58 17.87 -1.68 -3.37
N ARG A 59 17.56 -0.39 -3.27
CA ARG A 59 18.21 0.70 -4.05
C ARG A 59 19.02 1.67 -3.18
N GLN A 60 19.25 1.34 -1.90
CA GLN A 60 19.95 2.22 -0.96
C GLN A 60 21.39 2.52 -1.40
N ILE A 61 22.09 1.53 -1.98
CA ILE A 61 23.47 1.71 -2.45
C ILE A 61 23.50 2.70 -3.63
N GLU A 62 22.54 2.61 -4.53
CA GLU A 62 22.40 3.52 -5.68
C GLU A 62 22.16 4.96 -5.20
N MET A 63 21.21 5.16 -4.28
CA MET A 63 20.95 6.46 -3.67
C MET A 63 22.21 7.08 -3.09
N VAL A 64 22.95 6.32 -2.26
CA VAL A 64 24.18 6.81 -1.62
C VAL A 64 25.28 7.09 -2.66
N SER A 65 25.44 6.24 -3.68
CA SER A 65 26.42 6.46 -4.76
C SER A 65 26.09 7.69 -5.61
N SER A 66 24.82 8.09 -5.64
CA SER A 66 24.35 9.31 -6.29
C SER A 66 24.53 10.58 -5.43
N GLY A 67 25.15 10.45 -4.26
CA GLY A 67 25.36 11.57 -3.33
C GLY A 67 24.12 11.97 -2.54
N LEU A 68 23.05 11.19 -2.63
CA LEU A 68 21.76 11.47 -1.97
C LEU A 68 21.67 10.78 -0.60
N SER A 69 20.84 11.32 0.27
CA SER A 69 20.63 10.77 1.60
C SER A 69 19.17 10.85 2.06
N VAL A 70 18.80 10.01 3.02
CA VAL A 70 17.50 10.13 3.69
C VAL A 70 17.61 11.22 4.76
N ALA A 71 16.93 12.34 4.54
CA ALA A 71 16.88 13.47 5.49
C ALA A 71 15.94 13.19 6.66
N GLY A 72 14.90 12.38 6.45
CA GLY A 72 13.93 12.08 7.49
C GLY A 72 12.82 11.15 7.03
N ALA A 73 11.88 10.91 7.92
CA ALA A 73 10.67 10.14 7.64
C ALA A 73 9.44 10.83 8.24
N VAL A 74 8.32 10.73 7.56
CA VAL A 74 7.03 11.20 8.05
C VAL A 74 6.37 10.08 8.86
N ASN A 75 5.72 10.43 9.96
CA ASN A 75 5.07 9.44 10.81
C ASN A 75 4.06 8.60 10.03
N GLN A 76 4.08 7.29 10.28
CA GLN A 76 3.05 6.39 9.77
C GLN A 76 1.67 6.79 10.32
N HIS A 77 0.66 6.72 9.48
CA HIS A 77 -0.71 7.06 9.87
C HIS A 77 -1.59 5.81 9.99
N ARG A 78 -1.63 5.02 8.93
CA ARG A 78 -2.51 3.82 8.85
C ARG A 78 -1.78 2.64 8.19
N PRO A 79 -0.71 2.14 8.81
CA PRO A 79 0.20 1.17 8.20
C PRO A 79 -0.39 -0.22 7.99
N PHE A 80 -1.63 -0.46 8.38
CA PHE A 80 -2.26 -1.79 8.34
C PHE A 80 -3.11 -1.99 7.10
N HIS A 81 -3.37 -3.26 6.80
CA HIS A 81 -4.32 -3.66 5.75
C HIS A 81 -5.73 -3.77 6.31
N VAL A 82 -6.69 -3.70 5.39
CA VAL A 82 -8.10 -4.02 5.66
C VAL A 82 -8.50 -5.25 4.85
N VAL A 83 -9.44 -6.01 5.38
CA VAL A 83 -10.23 -6.98 4.63
C VAL A 83 -11.50 -6.29 4.17
N VAL A 84 -11.75 -6.29 2.89
CA VAL A 84 -13.00 -5.83 2.29
C VAL A 84 -13.88 -7.05 2.08
N ALA A 85 -14.99 -7.10 2.79
CA ALA A 85 -15.92 -8.24 2.83
C ALA A 85 -17.27 -7.83 3.39
N ASP A 86 -18.28 -8.65 3.21
CA ASP A 86 -19.61 -8.39 3.80
C ASP A 86 -19.64 -8.70 5.29
N ASP A 87 -18.80 -9.64 5.75
CA ASP A 87 -18.70 -10.05 7.15
C ASP A 87 -17.26 -10.00 7.68
N ARG A 88 -17.12 -10.01 9.01
CA ARG A 88 -15.83 -10.11 9.69
C ARG A 88 -15.11 -11.41 9.30
N LEU A 89 -13.78 -11.38 9.29
CA LEU A 89 -12.94 -12.51 8.92
C LEU A 89 -13.28 -13.81 9.67
N SER A 90 -13.69 -13.70 10.94
CA SER A 90 -14.12 -14.85 11.76
C SER A 90 -15.46 -15.45 11.33
N HIS A 91 -16.30 -14.68 10.64
CA HIS A 91 -17.66 -15.07 10.22
C HIS A 91 -17.76 -15.45 8.75
N LEU A 92 -16.70 -15.25 7.97
CA LEU A 92 -16.67 -15.70 6.60
C LEU A 92 -16.94 -17.22 6.50
N PRO A 93 -17.58 -17.71 5.43
CA PRO A 93 -17.89 -19.13 5.27
C PRO A 93 -16.62 -19.99 5.30
N ARG A 94 -16.80 -21.30 5.52
CA ARG A 94 -15.68 -22.23 5.39
C ARG A 94 -15.17 -22.24 3.94
N SER A 95 -13.86 -22.34 3.81
CA SER A 95 -13.18 -22.30 2.49
C SER A 95 -13.37 -20.97 1.73
N ALA A 96 -13.75 -19.90 2.42
CA ALA A 96 -13.90 -18.58 1.80
C ALA A 96 -12.65 -18.20 1.00
N ILE A 97 -12.89 -17.61 -0.17
CA ILE A 97 -11.84 -17.19 -1.10
C ILE A 97 -11.45 -15.76 -0.79
N ILE A 98 -10.20 -15.56 -0.40
CA ILE A 98 -9.64 -14.24 -0.10
C ILE A 98 -8.48 -13.94 -1.02
N ILE A 99 -8.55 -12.81 -1.72
CA ILE A 99 -7.46 -12.37 -2.60
C ILE A 99 -6.62 -11.30 -1.89
N SER A 100 -5.30 -11.48 -1.90
CA SER A 100 -4.37 -10.54 -1.26
C SER A 100 -3.08 -10.40 -2.06
N GLY A 101 -2.71 -9.18 -2.42
CA GLY A 101 -1.42 -8.86 -3.06
C GLY A 101 -0.23 -9.09 -2.12
N SER A 102 -0.41 -8.88 -0.81
CA SER A 102 0.67 -9.00 0.17
C SER A 102 0.95 -10.44 0.57
N LYS A 103 2.18 -10.91 0.32
CA LYS A 103 2.64 -12.25 0.74
C LYS A 103 2.58 -12.45 2.26
N ILE A 104 2.89 -11.40 3.02
CA ILE A 104 2.87 -11.43 4.49
C ILE A 104 1.43 -11.56 4.99
N VAL A 105 0.52 -10.76 4.48
CA VAL A 105 -0.91 -10.81 4.84
C VAL A 105 -1.50 -12.18 4.50
N ARG A 106 -1.18 -12.75 3.33
CA ARG A 106 -1.62 -14.11 2.97
C ARG A 106 -1.17 -15.17 3.98
N ARG A 107 0.08 -15.08 4.46
CA ARG A 107 0.60 -16.01 5.49
C ARG A 107 -0.13 -15.86 6.82
N GLN A 108 -0.40 -14.62 7.22
CA GLN A 108 -1.11 -14.31 8.46
C GLN A 108 -2.56 -14.78 8.41
N LEU A 109 -3.28 -14.54 7.31
CA LEU A 109 -4.64 -15.03 7.10
C LEU A 109 -4.74 -16.56 7.19
N ARG A 110 -3.83 -17.29 6.53
CA ARG A 110 -3.78 -18.76 6.61
C ARG A 110 -3.42 -19.27 8.02
N ARG A 111 -2.63 -18.51 8.78
CA ARG A 111 -2.31 -18.83 10.17
C ARG A 111 -3.52 -18.60 11.08
N PHE A 112 -4.27 -17.54 10.84
CA PHE A 112 -5.46 -17.18 11.59
C PHE A 112 -6.60 -18.18 11.37
N ARG A 113 -6.90 -18.51 10.10
CA ARG A 113 -7.91 -19.51 9.75
C ARG A 113 -7.38 -20.41 8.63
N ARG A 114 -7.11 -21.67 8.98
CA ARG A 114 -6.50 -22.65 8.06
C ARG A 114 -7.44 -23.12 6.95
N ASP A 115 -8.75 -22.96 7.12
CA ASP A 115 -9.76 -23.33 6.15
C ASP A 115 -9.91 -22.30 5.02
N LEU A 116 -9.34 -21.10 5.15
CA LEU A 116 -9.45 -20.06 4.12
C LEU A 116 -8.60 -20.40 2.88
N ARG A 117 -9.17 -20.12 1.71
CA ARG A 117 -8.47 -20.18 0.43
C ARG A 117 -7.88 -18.82 0.09
N VAL A 118 -6.64 -18.58 0.55
CA VAL A 118 -6.00 -17.27 0.37
C VAL A 118 -5.02 -17.31 -0.80
N LEU A 119 -5.28 -16.50 -1.84
CA LEU A 119 -4.54 -16.48 -3.10
C LEU A 119 -4.00 -15.09 -3.42
N SER A 120 -3.00 -15.00 -4.28
CA SER A 120 -2.60 -13.74 -4.88
C SER A 120 -3.50 -13.41 -6.08
N PRO A 121 -3.62 -12.14 -6.51
CA PRO A 121 -4.34 -11.77 -7.73
C PRO A 121 -3.84 -12.57 -8.94
N THR A 122 -2.53 -12.71 -9.11
CA THR A 122 -1.93 -13.50 -10.20
C THR A 122 -2.29 -14.98 -10.14
N ALA A 123 -2.25 -15.60 -8.94
CA ALA A 123 -2.62 -17.01 -8.81
C ALA A 123 -4.11 -17.23 -9.07
N TRP A 124 -4.95 -16.30 -8.63
CA TRP A 124 -6.38 -16.33 -8.89
C TRP A 124 -6.69 -16.20 -10.38
N SER A 125 -6.09 -15.20 -11.04
CA SER A 125 -6.18 -14.97 -12.47
C SER A 125 -5.83 -16.26 -13.27
N GLY A 126 -4.72 -16.92 -12.91
CA GLY A 126 -4.32 -18.17 -13.57
C GLY A 126 -5.27 -19.34 -13.32
N ILE A 127 -5.90 -19.43 -12.13
CA ILE A 127 -6.87 -20.50 -11.82
C ILE A 127 -8.17 -20.30 -12.59
N GLN A 128 -8.60 -19.06 -12.76
CA GLN A 128 -9.85 -18.71 -13.43
C GLN A 128 -9.70 -18.53 -14.94
N ASP A 129 -8.48 -18.57 -15.45
CA ASP A 129 -8.14 -18.24 -16.84
C ASP A 129 -8.67 -16.85 -17.27
N ILE A 130 -8.60 -15.89 -16.35
CA ILE A 130 -9.03 -14.50 -16.57
C ILE A 130 -7.77 -13.63 -16.53
N PRO A 131 -7.51 -12.76 -17.53
CA PRO A 131 -6.34 -11.91 -17.53
C PRO A 131 -6.36 -10.95 -16.34
N LEU A 132 -5.21 -10.86 -15.65
CA LEU A 132 -5.02 -9.87 -14.59
C LEU A 132 -4.97 -8.47 -15.23
N PRO A 133 -5.82 -7.53 -14.81
CA PRO A 133 -5.76 -6.16 -15.33
C PRO A 133 -4.42 -5.51 -14.98
N LYS A 134 -3.85 -4.74 -15.92
CA LYS A 134 -2.62 -3.97 -15.67
C LYS A 134 -2.89 -2.84 -14.69
N ASP A 135 -4.05 -2.19 -14.82
CA ASP A 135 -4.51 -1.09 -13.99
C ASP A 135 -5.87 -1.45 -13.38
N GLY A 136 -6.24 -0.81 -12.26
CA GLY A 136 -7.55 -0.99 -11.66
C GLY A 136 -7.76 -2.35 -10.99
N VAL A 137 -6.71 -3.02 -10.53
CA VAL A 137 -6.81 -4.33 -9.83
C VAL A 137 -7.82 -4.30 -8.70
N VAL A 138 -7.93 -3.19 -7.98
CA VAL A 138 -8.87 -3.05 -6.86
C VAL A 138 -10.32 -3.04 -7.34
N SER A 139 -10.62 -2.31 -8.41
CA SER A 139 -11.96 -2.30 -9.02
C SER A 139 -12.34 -3.69 -9.51
N TRP A 140 -11.43 -4.38 -10.17
CA TRP A 140 -11.62 -5.76 -10.62
C TRP A 140 -11.90 -6.73 -9.45
N LEU A 141 -11.20 -6.59 -8.32
CA LEU A 141 -11.45 -7.40 -7.11
C LEU A 141 -12.80 -7.06 -6.47
N GLU A 142 -13.18 -5.78 -6.46
CA GLU A 142 -14.47 -5.35 -5.93
C GLU A 142 -15.62 -5.88 -6.78
N ASP A 143 -15.51 -5.83 -8.11
CA ASP A 143 -16.50 -6.41 -9.02
C ASP A 143 -16.66 -7.92 -8.79
N MET A 144 -15.56 -8.65 -8.62
CA MET A 144 -15.60 -10.07 -8.30
C MET A 144 -16.27 -10.37 -6.97
N ARG A 145 -16.02 -9.53 -5.94
CA ARG A 145 -16.64 -9.66 -4.64
C ARG A 145 -18.15 -9.39 -4.72
N GLN A 146 -18.56 -8.32 -5.39
CA GLN A 146 -19.97 -7.96 -5.57
C GLN A 146 -20.74 -9.04 -6.35
N ASN A 147 -20.09 -9.69 -7.31
CA ASN A 147 -20.68 -10.80 -8.06
C ASN A 147 -20.56 -12.17 -7.34
N GLY A 148 -20.06 -12.20 -6.11
CA GLY A 148 -19.94 -13.45 -5.33
C GLY A 148 -18.91 -14.45 -5.85
N VAL A 149 -17.98 -14.04 -6.72
CA VAL A 149 -16.90 -14.87 -7.26
C VAL A 149 -15.79 -15.08 -6.25
N ILE A 150 -15.56 -14.07 -5.40
CA ILE A 150 -14.69 -14.14 -4.24
C ILE A 150 -15.45 -13.63 -3.00
N ASP A 151 -15.07 -14.09 -1.81
CA ASP A 151 -15.72 -13.67 -0.57
C ASP A 151 -15.12 -12.38 -0.01
N ALA A 152 -13.83 -12.15 -0.26
CA ALA A 152 -13.11 -10.99 0.27
C ALA A 152 -11.82 -10.71 -0.50
N TYR A 153 -11.31 -9.49 -0.32
CA TYR A 153 -9.94 -9.16 -0.70
C TYR A 153 -9.28 -8.27 0.36
N THR A 154 -7.96 -8.14 0.30
CA THR A 154 -7.23 -7.25 1.21
C THR A 154 -6.49 -6.17 0.44
N MET A 155 -6.43 -5.00 1.05
CA MET A 155 -5.69 -3.87 0.52
C MET A 155 -5.14 -2.98 1.65
N PRO A 156 -4.16 -2.11 1.40
CA PRO A 156 -3.75 -1.11 2.37
C PRO A 156 -4.92 -0.22 2.79
N ARG A 157 -4.98 0.14 4.06
CA ARG A 157 -6.03 1.01 4.59
C ARG A 157 -6.01 2.37 3.91
N GLU A 158 -4.83 2.92 3.69
CA GLU A 158 -4.65 4.20 3.00
C GLU A 158 -5.27 4.18 1.60
N SER A 159 -4.99 3.14 0.82
CA SER A 159 -5.57 2.99 -0.53
C SER A 159 -7.09 2.85 -0.50
N PHE A 160 -7.63 2.14 0.51
CA PHE A 160 -9.09 2.01 0.67
C PHE A 160 -9.75 3.38 0.88
N ASP A 161 -9.19 4.19 1.78
CA ASP A 161 -9.74 5.50 2.10
C ASP A 161 -9.59 6.49 0.92
N ARG A 162 -8.44 6.47 0.23
CA ARG A 162 -8.18 7.31 -0.95
C ARG A 162 -9.12 7.00 -2.12
N LEU A 163 -9.38 5.74 -2.38
CA LEU A 163 -10.30 5.32 -3.45
C LEU A 163 -11.78 5.58 -3.11
N GLY A 164 -12.09 5.98 -1.88
CA GLY A 164 -13.45 6.28 -1.45
C GLY A 164 -14.41 5.09 -1.56
N LEU A 165 -13.88 3.86 -1.41
CA LEU A 165 -14.68 2.64 -1.54
C LEU A 165 -15.79 2.60 -0.48
N LYS A 166 -17.02 2.36 -0.90
CA LYS A 166 -18.21 2.28 -0.04
C LYS A 166 -18.48 0.88 0.51
N ALA A 167 -17.57 -0.07 0.29
CA ALA A 167 -17.70 -1.44 0.79
C ALA A 167 -17.46 -1.51 2.32
N ARG A 168 -17.98 -2.55 2.96
CA ARG A 168 -17.66 -2.84 4.36
C ARG A 168 -16.21 -3.31 4.46
N ARG A 169 -15.52 -2.87 5.51
CA ARG A 169 -14.11 -3.23 5.74
C ARG A 169 -13.85 -3.55 7.20
N PHE A 170 -12.89 -4.41 7.44
CA PHE A 170 -12.45 -4.80 8.76
C PHE A 170 -10.93 -4.67 8.84
N ALA A 171 -10.44 -4.00 9.87
CA ALA A 171 -9.00 -3.77 10.04
C ALA A 171 -8.27 -5.08 10.38
N LEU A 172 -7.14 -5.31 9.72
CA LEU A 172 -6.16 -6.31 10.09
C LEU A 172 -5.12 -5.65 11.02
N TRP A 173 -5.52 -5.37 12.23
CA TRP A 173 -4.74 -4.63 13.21
C TRP A 173 -4.17 -5.56 14.29
N PRO A 174 -2.95 -5.32 14.81
CA PRO A 174 -2.37 -6.14 15.87
C PRO A 174 -2.98 -5.87 17.26
N ASP A 175 -4.24 -5.48 17.35
CA ASP A 175 -4.93 -5.25 18.61
C ASP A 175 -5.54 -6.56 19.14
N PRO A 176 -5.20 -7.02 20.36
CA PRO A 176 -5.75 -8.23 20.95
C PRO A 176 -7.26 -8.19 21.18
N LYS A 177 -7.87 -7.01 21.18
CA LYS A 177 -9.32 -6.82 21.35
C LYS A 177 -10.10 -6.99 20.03
N GLU A 178 -9.43 -6.96 18.90
CA GLU A 178 -10.04 -7.11 17.58
C GLU A 178 -9.91 -8.55 17.07
N ALA A 179 -10.93 -9.03 16.36
CA ALA A 179 -10.86 -10.34 15.70
C ALA A 179 -9.69 -10.34 14.70
N GLY A 180 -8.71 -11.17 14.94
CA GLY A 180 -7.48 -11.23 14.15
C GLY A 180 -6.34 -10.35 14.68
N GLY A 181 -6.55 -9.58 15.77
CA GLY A 181 -5.64 -8.56 16.27
C GLY A 181 -4.18 -8.98 16.35
N LEU A 182 -3.84 -9.90 17.24
CA LEU A 182 -2.44 -10.34 17.45
C LEU A 182 -1.79 -11.05 16.26
N PHE A 183 -2.57 -11.44 15.26
CA PHE A 183 -2.08 -12.22 14.12
C PHE A 183 -1.67 -11.36 12.93
N PHE A 184 -2.01 -10.08 12.93
CA PHE A 184 -1.84 -9.22 11.77
C PHE A 184 -0.90 -8.06 12.08
N LEU A 185 0.37 -8.27 11.73
CA LEU A 185 1.37 -7.20 11.73
C LEU A 185 1.31 -6.47 10.39
N PRO A 186 1.44 -5.14 10.39
CA PRO A 186 1.56 -4.37 9.15
C PRO A 186 2.72 -4.91 8.30
N PRO A 187 2.60 -4.89 6.96
CA PRO A 187 3.76 -5.11 6.11
C PRO A 187 4.85 -4.09 6.40
N MET A 188 6.10 -4.52 6.25
CA MET A 188 7.26 -3.64 6.46
C MET A 188 7.16 -2.41 5.53
N TYR A 189 7.46 -1.23 6.07
CA TYR A 189 7.41 0.06 5.37
C TYR A 189 6.02 0.47 4.84
N SER A 190 4.94 -0.17 5.31
CA SER A 190 3.59 0.28 4.95
C SER A 190 3.33 1.69 5.47
N ASP A 191 2.79 2.54 4.61
CA ASP A 191 2.41 3.93 4.91
C ASP A 191 3.54 4.71 5.61
N LEU A 192 4.77 4.53 5.14
CA LEU A 192 5.97 5.21 5.64
C LEU A 192 6.59 6.05 4.53
N PRO A 193 6.26 7.36 4.43
CA PRO A 193 6.95 8.28 3.55
C PRO A 193 8.33 8.61 4.12
N ILE A 194 9.34 8.68 3.26
CA ILE A 194 10.68 9.17 3.58
C ILE A 194 11.04 10.33 2.69
N VAL A 195 11.86 11.21 3.20
CA VAL A 195 12.35 12.40 2.50
C VAL A 195 13.79 12.14 2.08
N ILE A 196 14.08 12.32 0.81
CA ILE A 196 15.42 12.22 0.22
C ILE A 196 15.85 13.62 -0.23
N THR A 197 17.11 13.93 0.05
CA THR A 197 17.79 15.17 -0.37
C THR A 197 19.15 14.86 -0.93
#